data_f9920c80e70d2c32e42822f209d19b76
#
_entry.id   f9920c80e70d2c32e42822f209d19b76
#
_cell.length_a   1.000
_cell.length_b   1.000
_cell.length_c   1.000
_cell.angle_alpha   90.00
_cell.angle_beta   90.00
_cell.angle_gamma   90.00
#
_symmetry.space_group_name_H-M   'P 1'
#
loop_
_entity.id
_entity.type
_entity.pdbx_description
1 polymer ?
#
loop_
_entity_poly.entity_id
_entity_poly.type
_entity_poly.pdbx_seq_one_letter_code
_entity_poly.pdbx_strand_id
1 'polypeptide(L)'
;DLLIRIPATISLVLPAYITAFLLAIVLGLVAGNAKNRWPDKIIDSLCSIGISTPSFWFAMILMYILGYKLGLLPLMGMHTLGMEDSFKDFILHFIMPYLVLVVNFLPDLTRFVRGSTVSQLKEDYVIVQQAFGAKKAEILFRHVSKNVLLPLITKLGMALPMLVTGAVITESIFAWPGIG
;
A
#
# COMPACT_ATOMS: atom_id res chain seq x y z
N ASP A 1 17.99 -15.98 16.75
CA ASP A 1 17.27 -14.73 17.06
C ASP A 1 16.47 -14.15 15.86
N LEU A 2 17.00 -14.18 14.63
CA LEU A 2 16.27 -13.65 13.46
C LEU A 2 14.97 -14.42 13.18
N LEU A 3 14.99 -15.74 13.24
CA LEU A 3 13.82 -16.59 12.97
C LEU A 3 12.64 -16.31 13.92
N ILE A 4 12.92 -15.91 15.16
CA ILE A 4 11.91 -15.58 16.18
C ILE A 4 11.23 -14.24 15.84
N ARG A 5 11.92 -13.31 15.17
CA ARG A 5 11.42 -11.97 14.84
C ARG A 5 10.68 -11.89 13.49
N ILE A 6 10.91 -12.87 12.60
CA ILE A 6 10.20 -12.94 11.29
C ILE A 6 8.69 -12.85 11.42
N PRO A 7 8.01 -13.58 12.33
CA PRO A 7 6.55 -13.48 12.46
C PRO A 7 6.06 -12.07 12.79
N ALA A 8 6.76 -11.33 13.64
CA ALA A 8 6.40 -9.96 13.99
C ALA A 8 6.53 -9.00 12.79
N THR A 9 7.59 -9.13 12.00
CA THR A 9 7.74 -8.36 10.74
C THR A 9 6.63 -8.71 9.76
N ILE A 10 6.36 -10.00 9.52
CA ILE A 10 5.34 -10.44 8.58
C ILE A 10 3.95 -9.98 9.03
N SER A 11 3.64 -10.07 10.33
CA SER A 11 2.35 -9.64 10.87
C SER A 11 2.06 -8.15 10.63
N LEU A 12 3.10 -7.33 10.52
CA LEU A 12 2.99 -5.89 10.22
C LEU A 12 3.02 -5.60 8.71
N VAL A 13 4.03 -6.12 8.02
CA VAL A 13 4.33 -5.72 6.65
C VAL A 13 3.36 -6.35 5.65
N LEU A 14 3.00 -7.61 5.84
CA LEU A 14 2.14 -8.33 4.90
C LEU A 14 0.74 -7.72 4.78
N PRO A 15 0.01 -7.42 5.88
CA PRO A 15 -1.29 -6.76 5.79
C PRO A 15 -1.19 -5.35 5.17
N ALA A 16 -0.15 -4.58 5.50
CA ALA A 16 0.08 -3.25 4.94
C ALA A 16 0.31 -3.32 3.42
N TYR A 17 1.14 -4.28 2.97
CA TYR A 17 1.42 -4.47 1.56
C TYR A 17 0.19 -4.96 0.77
N ILE A 18 -0.57 -5.91 1.32
CA ILE A 18 -1.82 -6.39 0.71
C ILE A 18 -2.82 -5.24 0.56
N THR A 19 -2.99 -4.43 1.60
CA THR A 19 -3.89 -3.28 1.54
C THR A 19 -3.44 -2.26 0.50
N ALA A 20 -2.15 -1.90 0.48
CA ALA A 20 -1.59 -1.01 -0.52
C ALA A 20 -1.77 -1.57 -1.94
N PHE A 21 -1.56 -2.89 -2.12
CA PHE A 21 -1.76 -3.58 -3.38
C PHE A 21 -3.21 -3.51 -3.88
N LEU A 22 -4.19 -3.81 -3.02
CA LEU A 22 -5.61 -3.75 -3.37
C LEU A 22 -6.06 -2.32 -3.69
N LEU A 23 -5.65 -1.35 -2.87
CA LEU A 23 -5.94 0.06 -3.12
C LEU A 23 -5.29 0.56 -4.41
N ALA A 24 -4.05 0.14 -4.69
CA ALA A 24 -3.34 0.51 -5.90
C ALA A 24 -4.02 0.01 -7.18
N ILE A 25 -4.62 -1.18 -7.15
CA ILE A 25 -5.40 -1.69 -8.28
C ILE A 25 -6.57 -0.75 -8.56
N VAL A 26 -7.35 -0.40 -7.55
CA VAL A 26 -8.52 0.46 -7.72
C VAL A 26 -8.10 1.86 -8.18
N LEU A 27 -7.19 2.50 -7.45
CA LEU A 27 -6.73 3.86 -7.75
C LEU A 27 -6.02 3.94 -9.10
N GLY A 28 -5.18 2.97 -9.42
CA GLY A 28 -4.43 2.93 -10.67
C GLY A 28 -5.32 2.69 -11.90
N LEU A 29 -6.33 1.81 -11.79
CA LEU A 29 -7.33 1.60 -12.85
C LEU A 29 -8.16 2.87 -13.08
N VAL A 30 -8.61 3.52 -12.01
CA VAL A 30 -9.37 4.79 -12.09
C VAL A 30 -8.51 5.90 -12.71
N ALA A 31 -7.30 6.09 -12.25
CA ALA A 31 -6.37 7.09 -12.77
C ALA A 31 -6.00 6.82 -14.23
N GLY A 32 -5.68 5.58 -14.57
CA GLY A 32 -5.34 5.19 -15.95
C GLY A 32 -6.49 5.36 -16.94
N ASN A 33 -7.72 5.04 -16.53
CA ASN A 33 -8.92 5.25 -17.34
C ASN A 33 -9.27 6.74 -17.50
N ALA A 34 -8.97 7.55 -16.49
CA ALA A 34 -9.21 8.99 -16.49
C ALA A 34 -7.98 9.81 -16.92
N LYS A 35 -7.08 9.23 -17.70
CA LYS A 35 -5.80 9.84 -18.09
C LYS A 35 -5.96 11.33 -18.46
N ASN A 36 -5.14 12.19 -17.84
CA ASN A 36 -5.11 13.66 -18.00
C ASN A 36 -6.37 14.40 -17.50
N ARG A 37 -7.36 13.70 -16.93
CA ARG A 37 -8.54 14.31 -16.31
C ARG A 37 -8.29 14.56 -14.81
N TRP A 38 -9.21 15.26 -14.15
CA TRP A 38 -9.08 15.61 -12.74
C TRP A 38 -8.89 14.43 -11.77
N PRO A 39 -9.54 13.23 -11.93
CA PRO A 39 -9.28 12.11 -11.03
C PRO A 39 -7.83 11.59 -11.13
N ASP A 40 -7.30 11.52 -12.36
CA ASP A 40 -5.92 11.16 -12.61
C ASP A 40 -4.94 12.13 -11.94
N LYS A 41 -5.17 13.44 -12.12
CA LYS A 41 -4.32 14.48 -11.51
C LYS A 41 -4.32 14.45 -9.99
N ILE A 42 -5.49 14.24 -9.37
CA ILE A 42 -5.59 14.13 -7.90
C ILE A 42 -4.81 12.91 -7.41
N ILE A 43 -5.06 11.73 -7.99
CA ILE A 43 -4.38 10.49 -7.58
C ILE A 43 -2.87 10.61 -7.78
N ASP A 44 -2.42 11.15 -8.93
CA ASP A 44 -0.98 11.34 -9.17
C ASP A 44 -0.35 12.36 -8.22
N SER A 45 -1.07 13.44 -7.87
CA SER A 45 -0.60 14.41 -6.87
C SER A 45 -0.46 13.77 -5.48
N LEU A 46 -1.44 12.97 -5.05
CA LEU A 46 -1.36 12.23 -3.79
C LEU A 46 -0.21 11.23 -3.78
N CYS A 47 -0.01 10.50 -4.89
CA CYS A 47 1.14 9.62 -5.05
C CYS A 47 2.46 10.39 -4.99
N SER A 48 2.53 11.57 -5.62
CA SER A 48 3.72 12.43 -5.60
C SER A 48 4.05 12.88 -4.19
N ILE A 49 3.05 13.33 -3.42
CA ILE A 49 3.21 13.69 -2.00
C ILE A 49 3.71 12.48 -1.20
N GLY A 50 3.11 11.30 -1.40
CA GLY A 50 3.52 10.08 -0.69
C GLY A 50 4.98 9.70 -0.97
N ILE A 51 5.42 9.75 -2.24
CA ILE A 51 6.82 9.44 -2.61
C ILE A 51 7.80 10.49 -2.07
N SER A 52 7.39 11.76 -2.06
CA SER A 52 8.24 12.86 -1.59
C SER A 52 8.34 12.94 -0.07
N THR A 53 7.45 12.26 0.65
CA THR A 53 7.42 12.29 2.11
C THR A 53 8.28 11.15 2.67
N PRO A 54 9.37 11.44 3.40
CA PRO A 54 10.15 10.39 4.04
C PRO A 54 9.32 9.60 5.06
N SER A 55 9.39 8.28 5.02
CA SER A 55 8.58 7.40 5.90
C SER A 55 8.81 7.69 7.39
N PHE A 56 10.05 7.96 7.79
CA PHE A 56 10.39 8.29 9.17
C PHE A 56 9.73 9.61 9.63
N TRP A 57 9.68 10.61 8.77
CA TRP A 57 9.06 11.90 9.08
C TRP A 57 7.54 11.76 9.22
N PHE A 58 6.91 11.00 8.32
CA PHE A 58 5.49 10.71 8.43
C PHE A 58 5.15 9.91 9.70
N ALA A 59 5.99 8.92 10.06
CA ALA A 59 5.87 8.18 11.31
C ALA A 59 5.90 9.10 12.55
N MET A 60 6.88 10.02 12.60
CA MET A 60 6.98 10.98 13.70
C MET A 60 5.76 11.91 13.81
N ILE A 61 5.21 12.36 12.66
CA ILE A 61 3.98 13.17 12.66
C ILE A 61 2.80 12.37 13.22
N LEU A 62 2.62 11.11 12.81
CA LEU A 62 1.55 10.27 13.35
C LEU A 62 1.71 10.04 14.86
N MET A 63 2.93 9.74 15.32
CA MET A 63 3.22 9.59 16.76
C MET A 63 2.89 10.87 17.52
N TYR A 64 3.30 12.02 17.00
CA TYR A 64 3.02 13.32 17.64
C TYR A 64 1.53 13.62 17.71
N ILE A 65 0.80 13.44 16.58
CA ILE A 65 -0.63 13.81 16.52
C ILE A 65 -1.48 12.77 17.25
N LEU A 66 -1.40 11.49 16.86
CA LEU A 66 -2.29 10.44 17.36
C LEU A 66 -1.86 9.88 18.71
N GLY A 67 -0.55 9.78 18.95
CA GLY A 67 -0.03 9.25 20.19
C GLY A 67 0.08 10.31 21.29
N TYR A 68 0.83 11.38 21.04
CA TYR A 68 1.12 12.39 22.07
C TYR A 68 0.01 13.42 22.25
N LYS A 69 -0.42 14.11 21.17
CA LYS A 69 -1.36 15.22 21.28
C LYS A 69 -2.80 14.78 21.56
N LEU A 70 -3.26 13.72 20.90
CA LEU A 70 -4.62 13.21 21.06
C LEU A 70 -4.72 12.05 22.04
N GLY A 71 -3.62 11.38 22.39
CA GLY A 71 -3.61 10.24 23.31
C GLY A 71 -4.46 9.06 22.86
N LEU A 72 -4.70 8.92 21.55
CA LEU A 72 -5.59 7.90 21.00
C LEU A 72 -4.91 6.56 20.80
N LEU A 73 -3.61 6.56 20.49
CA LEU A 73 -2.84 5.37 20.14
C LEU A 73 -1.54 5.32 20.95
N PRO A 74 -1.09 4.12 21.35
CA PRO A 74 0.19 3.94 22.01
C PRO A 74 1.36 4.31 21.09
N LEU A 75 2.40 4.90 21.65
CA LEU A 75 3.53 5.45 20.87
C LEU A 75 4.45 4.37 20.30
N MET A 76 4.74 3.32 21.08
CA MET A 76 5.77 2.33 20.78
C MET A 76 5.38 0.93 21.25
N GLY A 77 6.04 -0.08 20.69
CA GLY A 77 5.85 -1.48 21.06
C GLY A 77 4.78 -2.18 20.23
N MET A 78 4.66 -3.47 20.44
CA MET A 78 3.65 -4.34 19.83
C MET A 78 2.47 -4.57 20.78
N HIS A 79 2.72 -4.45 22.09
CA HIS A 79 1.76 -4.62 23.17
C HIS A 79 2.11 -3.75 24.37
N THR A 80 1.10 -3.43 25.17
CA THR A 80 1.32 -2.89 26.51
C THR A 80 1.80 -4.00 27.43
N LEU A 81 2.75 -3.72 28.33
CA LEU A 81 3.27 -4.69 29.30
C LEU A 81 2.12 -5.29 30.12
N GLY A 82 2.01 -6.63 30.09
CA GLY A 82 0.94 -7.37 30.79
C GLY A 82 -0.36 -7.48 29.99
N MET A 83 -0.41 -7.03 28.73
CA MET A 83 -1.57 -7.14 27.84
C MET A 83 -1.26 -7.91 26.53
N GLU A 84 -0.23 -8.77 26.55
CA GLU A 84 0.27 -9.48 25.38
C GLU A 84 -0.80 -10.36 24.71
N ASP A 85 -1.77 -10.86 25.49
CA ASP A 85 -2.89 -11.69 24.99
C ASP A 85 -4.07 -10.86 24.49
N SER A 86 -4.03 -9.52 24.60
CA SER A 86 -5.12 -8.65 24.20
C SER A 86 -5.03 -8.29 22.72
N PHE A 87 -5.92 -8.85 21.90
CA PHE A 87 -6.03 -8.50 20.48
C PHE A 87 -6.38 -7.01 20.26
N LYS A 88 -7.16 -6.42 21.16
CA LYS A 88 -7.48 -4.99 21.10
C LYS A 88 -6.24 -4.13 21.29
N ASP A 89 -5.40 -4.48 22.27
CA ASP A 89 -4.14 -3.78 22.54
C ASP A 89 -3.20 -3.89 21.35
N PHE A 90 -3.05 -5.09 20.78
CA PHE A 90 -2.30 -5.31 19.55
C PHE A 90 -2.75 -4.38 18.41
N ILE A 91 -4.05 -4.30 18.14
CA ILE A 91 -4.58 -3.45 17.07
C ILE A 91 -4.25 -1.97 17.30
N LEU A 92 -4.34 -1.48 18.53
CA LEU A 92 -4.01 -0.09 18.84
C LEU A 92 -2.54 0.23 18.55
N HIS A 93 -1.61 -0.69 18.86
CA HIS A 93 -0.19 -0.55 18.55
C HIS A 93 0.11 -0.71 17.05
N PHE A 94 -0.68 -1.53 16.36
CA PHE A 94 -0.52 -1.86 14.95
C PHE A 94 -0.88 -0.71 14.00
N ILE A 95 -1.87 0.12 14.34
CA ILE A 95 -2.47 1.13 13.42
C ILE A 95 -1.43 2.09 12.85
N MET A 96 -0.61 2.73 13.70
CA MET A 96 0.33 3.76 13.23
C MET A 96 1.42 3.19 12.30
N PRO A 97 2.18 2.13 12.68
CA PRO A 97 3.19 1.56 11.80
C PRO A 97 2.58 0.98 10.51
N TYR A 98 1.38 0.39 10.60
CA TYR A 98 0.64 -0.08 9.44
C TYR A 98 0.32 1.04 8.45
N LEU A 99 -0.20 2.19 8.92
CA LEU A 99 -0.51 3.34 8.06
C LEU A 99 0.75 3.90 7.39
N VAL A 100 1.87 3.95 8.11
CA VAL A 100 3.16 4.38 7.52
C VAL A 100 3.56 3.48 6.36
N LEU A 101 3.47 2.16 6.54
CA LEU A 101 3.82 1.21 5.49
C LEU A 101 2.86 1.25 4.31
N VAL A 102 1.54 1.38 4.56
CA VAL A 102 0.56 1.53 3.47
C VAL A 102 0.87 2.77 2.62
N VAL A 103 1.09 3.92 3.26
CA VAL A 103 1.42 5.17 2.55
C VAL A 103 2.75 5.07 1.80
N ASN A 104 3.69 4.29 2.31
CA ASN A 104 4.99 4.07 1.65
C ASN A 104 4.87 3.19 0.39
N PHE A 105 4.08 2.10 0.45
CA PHE A 105 3.94 1.17 -0.68
C PHE A 105 2.94 1.61 -1.75
N LEU A 106 1.86 2.27 -1.33
CA LEU A 106 0.72 2.59 -2.19
C LEU A 106 1.07 3.42 -3.44
N PRO A 107 1.89 4.50 -3.37
CA PRO A 107 2.13 5.37 -4.51
C PRO A 107 2.84 4.67 -5.67
N ASP A 108 3.88 3.89 -5.39
CA ASP A 108 4.65 3.18 -6.42
C ASP A 108 3.78 2.12 -7.13
N LEU A 109 3.01 1.34 -6.36
CA LEU A 109 2.07 0.37 -6.91
C LEU A 109 0.97 1.05 -7.74
N THR A 110 0.42 2.17 -7.26
CA THR A 110 -0.62 2.93 -7.97
C THR A 110 -0.12 3.46 -9.30
N ARG A 111 1.07 4.04 -9.35
CA ARG A 111 1.68 4.52 -10.60
C ARG A 111 1.97 3.41 -11.58
N PHE A 112 2.42 2.25 -11.08
CA PHE A 112 2.62 1.06 -11.91
C PHE A 112 1.31 0.60 -12.56
N VAL A 113 0.24 0.42 -11.76
CA VAL A 113 -1.08 0.02 -12.27
C VAL A 113 -1.63 1.05 -13.24
N ARG A 114 -1.51 2.36 -12.94
CA ARG A 114 -1.90 3.43 -13.83
C ARG A 114 -1.19 3.36 -15.18
N GLY A 115 0.12 3.22 -15.19
CA GLY A 115 0.92 3.10 -16.40
C GLY A 115 0.51 1.90 -17.25
N SER A 116 0.37 0.73 -16.62
CA SER A 116 -0.08 -0.49 -17.26
C SER A 116 -1.50 -0.35 -17.84
N THR A 117 -2.43 0.30 -17.09
CA THR A 117 -3.79 0.56 -17.55
C THR A 117 -3.81 1.45 -18.78
N VAL A 118 -3.02 2.53 -18.78
CA VAL A 118 -2.91 3.44 -19.96
C VAL A 118 -2.36 2.71 -21.19
N SER A 119 -1.42 1.78 -20.99
CA SER A 119 -0.89 0.95 -22.08
C SER A 119 -1.96 0.00 -22.62
N GLN A 120 -2.60 -0.75 -21.73
CA GLN A 120 -3.60 -1.76 -22.09
C GLN A 120 -4.84 -1.16 -22.78
N LEU A 121 -5.23 0.07 -22.44
CA LEU A 121 -6.35 0.77 -23.10
C LEU A 121 -6.08 1.13 -24.57
N LYS A 122 -4.84 1.01 -25.03
CA LYS A 122 -4.46 1.27 -26.44
C LYS A 122 -4.37 0.01 -27.30
N GLU A 123 -4.51 -1.16 -26.68
CA GLU A 123 -4.37 -2.45 -27.37
C GLU A 123 -5.58 -2.76 -28.26
N ASP A 124 -5.34 -3.48 -29.35
CA ASP A 124 -6.35 -3.81 -30.38
C ASP A 124 -7.58 -4.53 -29.82
N TYR A 125 -7.40 -5.36 -28.79
CA TYR A 125 -8.54 -6.05 -28.17
C TYR A 125 -9.55 -5.09 -27.56
N VAL A 126 -9.13 -3.90 -27.10
CA VAL A 126 -10.03 -2.87 -26.58
C VAL A 126 -10.90 -2.29 -27.70
N ILE A 127 -10.29 -2.05 -28.87
CA ILE A 127 -11.01 -1.56 -30.07
C ILE A 127 -12.04 -2.62 -30.50
N VAL A 128 -11.66 -3.88 -30.53
CA VAL A 128 -12.56 -5.00 -30.87
C VAL A 128 -13.75 -5.07 -29.89
N GLN A 129 -13.50 -4.98 -28.58
CA GLN A 129 -14.57 -4.99 -27.57
C GLN A 129 -15.53 -3.80 -27.73
N GLN A 130 -14.99 -2.62 -28.05
CA GLN A 130 -15.82 -1.43 -28.33
C GLN A 130 -16.68 -1.61 -29.57
N ALA A 131 -16.14 -2.23 -30.63
CA ALA A 131 -16.88 -2.54 -31.86
C ALA A 131 -18.03 -3.51 -31.61
N PHE A 132 -17.86 -4.46 -30.67
CA PHE A 132 -18.92 -5.36 -30.21
C PHE A 132 -19.90 -4.71 -29.21
N GLY A 133 -19.78 -3.41 -28.91
CA GLY A 133 -20.72 -2.67 -28.07
C GLY A 133 -20.48 -2.83 -26.56
N ALA A 134 -19.33 -3.36 -26.12
CA ALA A 134 -19.00 -3.47 -24.71
C ALA A 134 -18.88 -2.09 -24.05
N LYS A 135 -19.42 -1.95 -22.86
CA LYS A 135 -19.37 -0.69 -22.09
C LYS A 135 -17.94 -0.42 -21.58
N LYS A 136 -17.54 0.85 -21.50
CA LYS A 136 -16.21 1.25 -21.01
C LYS A 136 -15.84 0.65 -19.67
N ALA A 137 -16.79 0.60 -18.72
CA ALA A 137 -16.59 -0.01 -17.41
C ALA A 137 -16.33 -1.53 -17.52
N GLU A 138 -17.07 -2.22 -18.39
CA GLU A 138 -16.89 -3.65 -18.62
C GLU A 138 -15.51 -3.93 -19.20
N ILE A 139 -15.08 -3.17 -20.19
CA ILE A 139 -13.75 -3.28 -20.79
C ILE A 139 -12.68 -3.08 -19.71
N LEU A 140 -12.82 -2.05 -18.87
CA LEU A 140 -11.86 -1.73 -17.82
C LEU A 140 -11.77 -2.85 -16.77
N PHE A 141 -12.89 -3.22 -16.16
CA PHE A 141 -12.89 -4.13 -15.01
C PHE A 141 -12.85 -5.62 -15.38
N ARG A 142 -13.23 -6.00 -16.60
CA ARG A 142 -13.26 -7.40 -17.03
C ARG A 142 -12.09 -7.79 -17.93
N HIS A 143 -11.63 -6.89 -18.80
CA HIS A 143 -10.61 -7.18 -19.79
C HIS A 143 -9.26 -6.55 -19.43
N VAL A 144 -9.22 -5.22 -19.26
CA VAL A 144 -7.99 -4.47 -18.97
C VAL A 144 -7.41 -4.88 -17.60
N SER A 145 -8.25 -4.98 -16.57
CA SER A 145 -7.78 -5.35 -15.22
C SER A 145 -7.02 -6.67 -15.19
N LYS A 146 -7.49 -7.70 -15.91
CA LYS A 146 -6.82 -9.00 -15.98
C LYS A 146 -5.40 -8.89 -16.53
N ASN A 147 -5.23 -8.13 -17.62
CA ASN A 147 -3.94 -7.95 -18.26
C ASN A 147 -2.99 -7.06 -17.42
N VAL A 148 -3.54 -6.13 -16.66
CA VAL A 148 -2.78 -5.29 -15.72
C VAL A 148 -2.32 -6.10 -14.50
N LEU A 149 -3.14 -7.05 -14.02
CA LEU A 149 -2.82 -7.88 -12.86
C LEU A 149 -1.63 -8.81 -13.11
N LEU A 150 -1.44 -9.33 -14.32
CA LEU A 150 -0.33 -10.24 -14.62
C LEU A 150 1.05 -9.66 -14.27
N PRO A 151 1.48 -8.50 -14.81
CA PRO A 151 2.76 -7.91 -14.46
C PRO A 151 2.78 -7.38 -13.01
N LEU A 152 1.62 -7.04 -12.44
CA LEU A 152 1.52 -6.62 -11.05
C LEU A 152 1.79 -7.79 -10.07
N ILE A 153 1.31 -9.01 -10.37
CA ILE A 153 1.62 -10.22 -9.59
C ILE A 153 3.12 -10.52 -9.65
N THR A 154 3.75 -10.37 -10.81
CA THR A 154 5.22 -10.51 -10.93
C THR A 154 5.94 -9.50 -10.03
N LYS A 155 5.50 -8.25 -10.01
CA LYS A 155 6.04 -7.21 -9.11
C LYS A 155 5.84 -7.56 -7.64
N LEU A 156 4.71 -8.19 -7.28
CA LEU A 156 4.46 -8.70 -5.93
C LEU A 156 5.48 -9.76 -5.53
N GLY A 157 5.78 -10.72 -6.42
CA GLY A 157 6.82 -11.73 -6.17
C GLY A 157 8.20 -11.12 -5.93
N MET A 158 8.57 -10.08 -6.68
CA MET A 158 9.83 -9.34 -6.50
C MET A 158 9.88 -8.53 -5.19
N ALA A 159 8.75 -8.22 -4.59
CA ALA A 159 8.68 -7.51 -3.32
C ALA A 159 8.89 -8.42 -2.11
N LEU A 160 8.86 -9.75 -2.24
CA LEU A 160 9.05 -10.68 -1.11
C LEU A 160 10.34 -10.42 -0.31
N PRO A 161 11.52 -10.21 -0.91
CA PRO A 161 12.71 -9.83 -0.16
C PRO A 161 12.52 -8.50 0.60
N MET A 162 11.81 -7.54 0.01
CA MET A 162 11.51 -6.24 0.63
C MET A 162 10.56 -6.37 1.82
N LEU A 163 9.66 -7.36 1.83
CA LEU A 163 8.81 -7.66 2.98
C LEU A 163 9.63 -8.06 4.21
N VAL A 164 10.81 -8.63 4.00
CA VAL A 164 11.72 -9.03 5.07
C VAL A 164 12.64 -7.87 5.49
N THR A 165 13.07 -7.03 4.55
CA THR A 165 14.07 -5.97 4.80
C THR A 165 13.50 -4.56 4.84
N GLY A 166 12.34 -4.33 4.26
CA GLY A 166 11.83 -2.99 3.97
C GLY A 166 11.14 -2.26 5.13
N ALA A 167 10.87 -2.93 6.24
CA ALA A 167 10.20 -2.33 7.39
C ALA A 167 11.17 -1.84 8.48
N VAL A 168 12.48 -2.03 8.30
CA VAL A 168 13.51 -1.73 9.31
C VAL A 168 13.34 -0.34 9.94
N ILE A 169 13.17 0.69 9.11
CA ILE A 169 13.00 2.08 9.60
C ILE A 169 11.70 2.22 10.43
N THR A 170 10.60 1.67 9.92
CA THR A 170 9.31 1.73 10.60
C THR A 170 9.34 0.92 11.90
N GLU A 171 9.88 -0.30 11.86
CA GLU A 171 10.04 -1.16 13.05
C GLU A 171 10.89 -0.48 14.12
N SER A 172 12.02 0.14 13.73
CA SER A 172 12.90 0.85 14.66
C SER A 172 12.21 2.05 15.31
N ILE A 173 11.46 2.86 14.55
CA ILE A 173 10.78 4.05 15.08
C ILE A 173 9.68 3.69 16.08
N PHE A 174 8.88 2.67 15.75
CA PHE A 174 7.80 2.21 16.61
C PHE A 174 8.20 1.18 17.64
N ALA A 175 9.50 0.85 17.75
CA ALA A 175 10.01 -0.23 18.60
C ALA A 175 9.23 -1.54 18.42
N TRP A 176 8.86 -1.84 17.17
CA TRP A 176 8.21 -3.10 16.81
C TRP A 176 9.24 -4.24 16.88
N PRO A 177 8.95 -5.37 17.52
CA PRO A 177 9.95 -6.44 17.75
C PRO A 177 10.21 -7.29 16.49
N GLY A 178 10.41 -6.62 15.34
CA GLY A 178 10.70 -7.22 14.06
C GLY A 178 12.18 -7.52 13.83
N ILE A 179 12.54 -7.73 12.55
CA ILE A 179 13.91 -8.01 12.12
C ILE A 179 14.77 -6.73 12.08
N GLY A 180 14.14 -5.57 11.93
CA GLY A 180 14.78 -4.27 11.84
C GLY A 180 15.45 -3.76 13.11
#